data_c9729054e60fdbb6d5a316c9e853e517
#
_entry.id   c9729054e60fdbb6d5a316c9e853e517
#
_cell.length_a   1.000
_cell.length_b   1.000
_cell.length_c   1.000
_cell.angle_alpha   90.00
_cell.angle_beta   90.00
_cell.angle_gamma   90.00
#
_symmetry.space_group_name_H-M   'P 1'
#
loop_
_entity.id
_entity.type
_entity.pdbx_description
1 polymer ?
#
loop_
_entity_poly.entity_id
_entity_poly.type
_entity_poly.pdbx_seq_one_letter_code
_entity_poly.pdbx_strand_id
1 'polypeptide(L)'
;RIAKKLNIGFYDKEFIDIVVQKTGISRETIEAKDEKFTNDNIFFNAFNKKHFLSPFNNDMTYSILDKIFDIQSEIIKDIADKGSCIMIGRCASFILKETHKCFNVFIHAPIKNRIERITKQYGIEIENAEAQLKNTDLYRYNYCKYYTGEEWGNMINYNLTIDSGYFDDEEICNIIIKSVKEADKK
;
A
#
# COMPACT_ATOMS: atom_id res chain seq x y z
N ARG A 1 -10.20 -5.71 12.50
CA ARG A 1 -10.43 -5.60 13.97
C ARG A 1 -10.56 -4.14 14.40
N ILE A 2 -9.57 -3.27 14.15
CA ILE A 2 -9.59 -1.85 14.56
C ILE A 2 -10.83 -1.14 14.01
N ALA A 3 -11.14 -1.29 12.72
CA ALA A 3 -12.29 -0.66 12.09
C ALA A 3 -13.62 -1.00 12.79
N LYS A 4 -13.79 -2.27 13.19
CA LYS A 4 -14.95 -2.70 13.97
C LYS A 4 -15.00 -2.05 15.37
N LYS A 5 -13.84 -1.94 16.07
CA LYS A 5 -13.77 -1.31 17.39
C LYS A 5 -14.06 0.17 17.36
N LEU A 6 -13.72 0.85 16.26
CA LEU A 6 -13.92 2.28 16.08
C LEU A 6 -15.20 2.62 15.32
N ASN A 7 -15.91 1.61 14.79
CA ASN A 7 -17.09 1.75 13.93
C ASN A 7 -16.84 2.68 12.72
N ILE A 8 -15.71 2.44 12.01
CA ILE A 8 -15.30 3.20 10.82
C ILE A 8 -15.10 2.29 9.62
N GLY A 9 -15.04 2.88 8.40
CA GLY A 9 -14.81 2.15 7.16
C GLY A 9 -13.47 1.41 7.14
N PHE A 10 -13.42 0.30 6.41
CA PHE A 10 -12.18 -0.46 6.17
C PHE A 10 -12.06 -0.77 4.68
N TYR A 11 -10.94 -0.42 4.09
CA TYR A 11 -10.68 -0.55 2.65
C TYR A 11 -9.32 -1.23 2.42
N ASP A 12 -9.34 -2.37 1.75
CA ASP A 12 -8.17 -3.17 1.37
C ASP A 12 -8.33 -3.60 -0.10
N LYS A 13 -8.85 -4.80 -0.34
CA LYS A 13 -9.04 -5.35 -1.69
C LYS A 13 -10.18 -4.69 -2.47
N GLU A 14 -11.09 -4.05 -1.78
CA GLU A 14 -12.24 -3.33 -2.35
C GLU A 14 -11.82 -2.23 -3.33
N PHE A 15 -10.60 -1.68 -3.20
CA PHE A 15 -10.07 -0.73 -4.17
C PHE A 15 -10.02 -1.30 -5.59
N ILE A 16 -9.63 -2.57 -5.74
CA ILE A 16 -9.55 -3.23 -7.05
C ILE A 16 -10.95 -3.31 -7.67
N ASP A 17 -11.96 -3.69 -6.88
CA ASP A 17 -13.34 -3.80 -7.37
C ASP A 17 -13.89 -2.46 -7.86
N ILE A 18 -13.60 -1.38 -7.13
CA ILE A 18 -14.02 -0.03 -7.51
C ILE A 18 -13.29 0.41 -8.81
N VAL A 19 -11.99 0.10 -8.92
CA VAL A 19 -11.23 0.39 -10.16
C VAL A 19 -11.79 -0.38 -11.34
N VAL A 20 -12.08 -1.67 -11.18
CA VAL A 20 -12.75 -2.50 -12.22
C VAL A 20 -14.07 -1.87 -12.66
N GLN A 21 -14.92 -1.46 -11.72
CA GLN A 21 -16.22 -0.82 -12.02
C GLN A 21 -16.07 0.51 -12.74
N LYS A 22 -15.11 1.36 -12.33
CA LYS A 22 -14.90 2.68 -12.93
C LYS A 22 -14.24 2.61 -14.31
N THR A 23 -13.39 1.61 -14.56
CA THR A 23 -12.55 1.55 -15.78
C THR A 23 -12.99 0.52 -16.79
N GLY A 24 -13.76 -0.50 -16.39
CA GLY A 24 -14.03 -1.68 -17.20
C GLY A 24 -12.81 -2.59 -17.46
N ILE A 25 -11.66 -2.29 -16.84
CA ILE A 25 -10.46 -3.14 -16.91
C ILE A 25 -10.69 -4.36 -16.04
N SER A 26 -10.42 -5.57 -16.59
CA SER A 26 -10.64 -6.79 -15.81
C SER A 26 -9.72 -6.87 -14.57
N ARG A 27 -10.20 -7.52 -13.51
CA ARG A 27 -9.44 -7.76 -12.29
C ARG A 27 -8.10 -8.45 -12.59
N GLU A 28 -8.12 -9.48 -13.46
CA GLU A 28 -6.93 -10.24 -13.84
C GLU A 28 -5.89 -9.34 -14.51
N THR A 29 -6.32 -8.37 -15.32
CA THR A 29 -5.41 -7.41 -15.96
C THR A 29 -4.78 -6.47 -14.93
N ILE A 30 -5.53 -6.03 -13.92
CA ILE A 30 -5.02 -5.18 -12.85
C ILE A 30 -4.01 -5.96 -12.00
N GLU A 31 -4.38 -7.16 -11.56
CA GLU A 31 -3.53 -8.03 -10.73
C GLU A 31 -2.26 -8.48 -11.46
N ALA A 32 -2.36 -8.92 -12.73
CA ALA A 32 -1.20 -9.33 -13.53
C ALA A 32 -0.23 -8.17 -13.81
N LYS A 33 -0.70 -6.92 -13.83
CA LYS A 33 0.18 -5.76 -13.96
C LYS A 33 0.77 -5.33 -12.63
N ASP A 34 0.07 -5.56 -11.54
CA ASP A 34 0.62 -5.43 -10.19
C ASP A 34 1.83 -6.37 -10.00
N GLU A 35 1.80 -7.60 -10.54
CA GLU A 35 2.92 -8.55 -10.48
C GLU A 35 4.17 -8.11 -11.27
N LYS A 36 4.02 -7.29 -12.31
CA LYS A 36 5.16 -6.78 -13.10
C LYS A 36 6.09 -5.84 -12.34
N PHE A 37 5.63 -5.20 -11.27
CA PHE A 37 6.52 -4.43 -10.39
C PHE A 37 7.55 -5.30 -9.65
N THR A 38 7.38 -6.63 -9.63
CA THR A 38 8.33 -7.56 -8.98
C THR A 38 9.48 -7.99 -9.88
N ASN A 39 9.29 -8.06 -11.21
CA ASN A 39 10.17 -8.84 -12.09
C ASN A 39 11.02 -8.04 -13.08
N ASP A 40 10.83 -6.73 -13.25
CA ASP A 40 11.50 -6.04 -14.34
C ASP A 40 12.40 -4.87 -13.93
N ASN A 41 13.70 -5.02 -14.25
CA ASN A 41 14.66 -3.93 -14.45
C ASN A 41 14.15 -2.86 -15.45
N ILE A 42 13.06 -3.10 -16.15
CA ILE A 42 12.38 -2.17 -17.08
C ILE A 42 11.87 -0.94 -16.33
N PHE A 43 11.39 -1.09 -15.10
CA PHE A 43 10.93 0.04 -14.30
C PHE A 43 12.07 0.95 -13.82
N PHE A 44 13.23 0.38 -13.50
CA PHE A 44 14.40 1.19 -13.15
C PHE A 44 14.85 2.06 -14.33
N ASN A 45 14.77 1.54 -15.54
CA ASN A 45 15.09 2.29 -16.76
C ASN A 45 14.00 3.31 -17.12
N ALA A 46 12.73 3.03 -16.87
CA ALA A 46 11.62 3.96 -17.06
C ALA A 46 11.64 5.09 -16.02
N PHE A 47 12.00 4.79 -14.77
CA PHE A 47 12.18 5.78 -13.71
C PHE A 47 13.29 6.77 -14.04
N ASN A 48 14.43 6.28 -14.49
CA ASN A 48 15.55 7.14 -14.93
C ASN A 48 15.17 7.99 -16.16
N LYS A 49 14.32 7.50 -17.07
CA LYS A 49 13.82 8.28 -18.21
C LYS A 49 12.81 9.35 -17.80
N LYS A 50 11.89 9.07 -16.87
CA LYS A 50 10.82 10.03 -16.47
C LYS A 50 11.39 11.23 -15.67
N HIS A 51 12.48 11.04 -14.92
CA HIS A 51 13.15 12.13 -14.21
C HIS A 51 14.23 12.86 -15.01
N PHE A 52 14.69 12.30 -16.12
CA PHE A 52 15.80 12.88 -16.90
C PHE A 52 15.37 13.50 -18.23
N LEU A 53 14.14 13.29 -18.67
CA LEU A 53 13.63 13.87 -19.93
C LEU A 53 12.77 15.09 -19.66
N SER A 54 13.31 16.19 -20.12
CA SER A 54 12.80 17.53 -20.37
C SER A 54 11.26 17.66 -20.51
N PRO A 55 10.67 18.80 -20.09
CA PRO A 55 9.22 19.05 -20.07
C PRO A 55 8.58 19.21 -21.48
N PHE A 56 9.22 18.76 -22.54
CA PHE A 56 8.82 19.08 -23.93
C PHE A 56 8.53 17.89 -24.85
N ASN A 57 8.31 16.67 -24.37
CA ASN A 57 7.84 15.61 -25.26
C ASN A 57 6.49 15.04 -24.80
N ASN A 58 5.46 15.53 -25.46
CA ASN A 58 4.10 15.04 -25.46
C ASN A 58 3.99 13.59 -25.95
N ASP A 59 3.09 12.85 -25.31
CA ASP A 59 2.13 11.91 -25.89
C ASP A 59 2.44 10.42 -26.10
N MET A 60 3.45 9.78 -25.51
CA MET A 60 3.46 8.30 -25.63
C MET A 60 3.91 7.45 -24.43
N THR A 61 3.90 7.96 -23.20
CA THR A 61 4.38 7.19 -22.04
C THR A 61 3.44 7.10 -20.84
N TYR A 62 2.20 7.54 -21.00
CA TYR A 62 1.21 7.37 -19.94
C TYR A 62 0.69 5.92 -19.96
N SER A 63 1.25 5.08 -19.11
CA SER A 63 0.95 3.66 -19.09
C SER A 63 -0.44 3.39 -18.50
N ILE A 64 -1.00 2.22 -18.78
CA ILE A 64 -2.25 1.79 -18.14
C ILE A 64 -2.11 1.71 -16.60
N LEU A 65 -0.89 1.51 -16.10
CA LEU A 65 -0.57 1.51 -14.66
C LEU A 65 -0.69 2.92 -14.07
N ASP A 66 -0.24 3.94 -14.80
CA ASP A 66 -0.38 5.34 -14.35
C ASP A 66 -1.87 5.72 -14.29
N LYS A 67 -2.67 5.31 -15.29
CA LYS A 67 -4.14 5.51 -15.26
C LYS A 67 -4.80 4.82 -14.06
N ILE A 68 -4.40 3.59 -13.76
CA ILE A 68 -4.90 2.85 -12.60
C ILE A 68 -4.53 3.60 -11.31
N PHE A 69 -3.31 4.10 -11.19
CA PHE A 69 -2.86 4.85 -10.02
C PHE A 69 -3.65 6.16 -9.85
N ASP A 70 -3.89 6.91 -10.92
CA ASP A 70 -4.67 8.14 -10.86
C ASP A 70 -6.12 7.87 -10.42
N ILE A 71 -6.77 6.85 -10.99
CA ILE A 71 -8.11 6.46 -10.61
C ILE A 71 -8.16 5.97 -9.15
N GLN A 72 -7.17 5.19 -8.71
CA GLN A 72 -7.04 4.80 -7.31
C GLN A 72 -6.87 6.02 -6.39
N SER A 73 -6.10 7.01 -6.82
CA SER A 73 -5.86 8.23 -6.06
C SER A 73 -7.16 9.05 -5.89
N GLU A 74 -7.97 9.16 -6.94
CA GLU A 74 -9.30 9.79 -6.84
C GLU A 74 -10.22 9.03 -5.88
N ILE A 75 -10.28 7.69 -5.99
CA ILE A 75 -11.10 6.86 -5.11
C ILE A 75 -10.66 7.00 -3.64
N ILE A 76 -9.36 7.04 -3.37
CA ILE A 76 -8.80 7.22 -2.03
C ILE A 76 -9.26 8.56 -1.43
N LYS A 77 -9.21 9.63 -2.21
CA LYS A 77 -9.69 10.96 -1.79
C LYS A 77 -11.20 10.95 -1.56
N ASP A 78 -11.98 10.42 -2.51
CA ASP A 78 -13.44 10.30 -2.38
C ASP A 78 -13.88 9.53 -1.12
N ILE A 79 -13.11 8.51 -0.72
CA ILE A 79 -13.38 7.74 0.50
C ILE A 79 -13.03 8.56 1.74
N ALA A 80 -11.88 9.24 1.74
CA ALA A 80 -11.43 10.04 2.86
C ALA A 80 -12.39 11.23 3.12
N ASP A 81 -12.94 11.84 2.07
CA ASP A 81 -13.93 12.92 2.17
C ASP A 81 -15.25 12.48 2.84
N LYS A 82 -15.59 11.18 2.76
CA LYS A 82 -16.83 10.64 3.37
C LYS A 82 -16.73 10.41 4.87
N GLY A 83 -15.52 10.43 5.44
CA GLY A 83 -15.30 10.31 6.88
C GLY A 83 -14.15 9.40 7.26
N SER A 84 -14.02 9.17 8.57
CA SER A 84 -12.92 8.37 9.13
C SER A 84 -12.92 6.94 8.61
N CYS A 85 -11.78 6.45 8.19
CA CYS A 85 -11.62 5.11 7.64
C CYS A 85 -10.21 4.57 7.86
N ILE A 86 -10.04 3.26 7.63
CA ILE A 86 -8.74 2.58 7.55
C ILE A 86 -8.53 2.14 6.11
N MET A 87 -7.39 2.52 5.56
CA MET A 87 -6.96 2.12 4.22
C MET A 87 -5.66 1.31 4.31
N ILE A 88 -5.56 0.25 3.51
CA ILE A 88 -4.38 -0.61 3.47
C ILE A 88 -3.59 -0.40 2.16
N GLY A 89 -2.37 0.13 2.30
CA GLY A 89 -1.43 0.26 1.18
C GLY A 89 -1.81 1.31 0.14
N ARG A 90 -1.54 1.03 -1.14
CA ARG A 90 -1.86 1.87 -2.32
C ARG A 90 -1.33 3.31 -2.25
N CYS A 91 -0.25 3.52 -1.49
CA CYS A 91 0.30 4.86 -1.24
C CYS A 91 -0.72 5.86 -0.66
N ALA A 92 -1.77 5.38 0.03
CA ALA A 92 -2.83 6.24 0.56
C ALA A 92 -2.28 7.34 1.50
N SER A 93 -1.26 7.03 2.31
CA SER A 93 -0.56 7.99 3.16
C SER A 93 0.03 9.17 2.38
N PHE A 94 0.61 8.90 1.21
CA PHE A 94 1.17 9.93 0.34
C PHE A 94 0.07 10.72 -0.37
N ILE A 95 -0.94 10.03 -0.91
CA ILE A 95 -2.04 10.64 -1.66
C ILE A 95 -2.83 11.63 -0.80
N LEU A 96 -3.01 11.31 0.50
CA LEU A 96 -3.79 12.11 1.45
C LEU A 96 -2.97 13.11 2.26
N LYS A 97 -1.65 13.09 2.16
CA LYS A 97 -0.71 13.85 3.00
C LYS A 97 -1.05 15.33 3.15
N GLU A 98 -1.42 15.98 2.04
CA GLU A 98 -1.65 17.42 2.00
C GLU A 98 -3.14 17.81 2.19
N THR A 99 -4.04 16.84 2.15
CA THR A 99 -5.49 17.10 2.11
C THR A 99 -6.24 16.59 3.34
N HIS A 100 -5.72 15.59 4.03
CA HIS A 100 -6.40 14.93 5.14
C HIS A 100 -5.46 14.69 6.32
N LYS A 101 -6.02 14.71 7.53
CA LYS A 101 -5.30 14.28 8.74
C LYS A 101 -5.20 12.76 8.75
N CYS A 102 -4.00 12.23 8.51
CA CYS A 102 -3.72 10.80 8.47
C CYS A 102 -2.84 10.38 9.65
N PHE A 103 -3.12 9.20 10.22
CA PHE A 103 -2.24 8.52 11.17
C PHE A 103 -1.65 7.28 10.50
N ASN A 104 -0.40 7.37 10.08
CA ASN A 104 0.28 6.36 9.27
C ASN A 104 0.95 5.31 10.17
N VAL A 105 0.61 4.05 9.96
CA VAL A 105 1.16 2.92 10.73
C VAL A 105 1.88 1.95 9.81
N PHE A 106 3.09 1.56 10.18
CA PHE A 106 3.83 0.49 9.53
C PHE A 106 3.92 -0.73 10.46
N ILE A 107 3.40 -1.86 9.98
CA ILE A 107 3.46 -3.13 10.71
C ILE A 107 4.50 -4.01 10.03
N HIS A 108 5.49 -4.46 10.79
CA HIS A 108 6.54 -5.35 10.32
C HIS A 108 6.68 -6.58 11.21
N ALA A 109 7.45 -7.56 10.78
CA ALA A 109 7.88 -8.68 11.61
C ALA A 109 9.14 -9.32 11.03
N PRO A 110 9.93 -10.05 11.83
CA PRO A 110 11.01 -10.88 11.33
C PRO A 110 10.52 -11.88 10.30
N ILE A 111 11.36 -12.18 9.29
CA ILE A 111 10.98 -13.04 8.16
C ILE A 111 10.43 -14.40 8.62
N LYS A 112 11.00 -14.98 9.67
CA LYS A 112 10.56 -16.25 10.26
C LYS A 112 9.09 -16.20 10.70
N ASN A 113 8.70 -15.15 11.43
CA ASN A 113 7.32 -14.96 11.91
C ASN A 113 6.35 -14.76 10.74
N ARG A 114 6.79 -14.06 9.70
CA ARG A 114 6.01 -13.83 8.49
C ARG A 114 5.79 -15.11 7.70
N ILE A 115 6.82 -15.96 7.53
CA ILE A 115 6.72 -17.28 6.89
C ILE A 115 5.70 -18.12 7.66
N GLU A 116 5.85 -18.24 8.97
CA GLU A 116 4.93 -19.01 9.81
C GLU A 116 3.48 -18.54 9.66
N ARG A 117 3.26 -17.23 9.62
CA ARG A 117 1.92 -16.64 9.44
C ARG A 117 1.30 -16.99 8.09
N ILE A 118 2.04 -16.81 6.98
CA ILE A 118 1.47 -17.08 5.65
C ILE A 118 1.25 -18.57 5.40
N THR A 119 2.09 -19.42 5.96
CA THR A 119 1.91 -20.87 5.88
C THR A 119 0.66 -21.31 6.65
N LYS A 120 0.48 -20.84 7.89
CA LYS A 120 -0.67 -21.21 8.72
C LYS A 120 -1.99 -20.60 8.25
N GLN A 121 -1.99 -19.35 7.81
CA GLN A 121 -3.22 -18.62 7.49
C GLN A 121 -3.65 -18.73 6.03
N TYR A 122 -2.70 -18.88 5.11
CA TYR A 122 -2.98 -18.88 3.67
C TYR A 122 -2.61 -20.18 2.97
N GLY A 123 -2.08 -21.19 3.70
CA GLY A 123 -1.75 -22.50 3.16
C GLY A 123 -0.60 -22.50 2.16
N ILE A 124 0.25 -21.48 2.19
CA ILE A 124 1.41 -21.37 1.30
C ILE A 124 2.49 -22.36 1.77
N GLU A 125 3.02 -23.16 0.85
CA GLU A 125 4.09 -24.09 1.15
C GLU A 125 5.34 -23.38 1.65
N ILE A 126 5.96 -23.92 2.71
CA ILE A 126 7.11 -23.32 3.40
C ILE A 126 8.27 -23.04 2.43
N GLU A 127 8.50 -23.94 1.49
CA GLU A 127 9.58 -23.86 0.49
C GLU A 127 9.47 -22.61 -0.39
N ASN A 128 8.25 -22.14 -0.66
CA ASN A 128 7.95 -21.00 -1.52
C ASN A 128 7.71 -19.71 -0.72
N ALA A 129 7.46 -19.81 0.58
CA ALA A 129 7.00 -18.72 1.43
C ALA A 129 7.99 -17.54 1.51
N GLU A 130 9.28 -17.82 1.67
CA GLU A 130 10.30 -16.77 1.76
C GLU A 130 10.45 -16.00 0.44
N ALA A 131 10.50 -16.72 -0.68
CA ALA A 131 10.59 -16.10 -2.00
C ALA A 131 9.37 -15.23 -2.30
N GLN A 132 8.17 -15.71 -1.97
CA GLN A 132 6.93 -14.96 -2.16
C GLN A 132 6.88 -13.69 -1.29
N LEU A 133 7.34 -13.77 -0.03
CA LEU A 133 7.42 -12.59 0.84
C LEU A 133 8.40 -11.55 0.29
N LYS A 134 9.60 -11.97 -0.13
CA LYS A 134 10.61 -11.07 -0.72
C LYS A 134 10.09 -10.40 -2.00
N ASN A 135 9.42 -11.15 -2.87
CA ASN A 135 8.83 -10.59 -4.08
C ASN A 135 7.72 -9.58 -3.76
N THR A 136 6.86 -9.89 -2.80
CA THR A 136 5.79 -8.99 -2.37
C THR A 136 6.36 -7.68 -1.77
N ASP A 137 7.41 -7.76 -0.99
CA ASP A 137 8.05 -6.58 -0.40
C ASP A 137 8.77 -5.76 -1.47
N LEU A 138 9.46 -6.41 -2.42
CA LEU A 138 10.09 -5.74 -3.56
C LEU A 138 9.05 -5.01 -4.43
N TYR A 139 7.90 -5.65 -4.67
CA TYR A 139 6.78 -5.01 -5.36
C TYR A 139 6.34 -3.74 -4.64
N ARG A 140 6.08 -3.82 -3.33
CA ARG A 140 5.64 -2.67 -2.52
C ARG A 140 6.67 -1.54 -2.52
N TYR A 141 7.95 -1.89 -2.38
CA TYR A 141 9.04 -0.94 -2.44
C TYR A 141 9.08 -0.21 -3.80
N ASN A 142 9.08 -0.96 -4.91
CA ASN A 142 9.14 -0.41 -6.26
C ASN A 142 7.91 0.46 -6.58
N TYR A 143 6.70 -0.01 -6.21
CA TYR A 143 5.46 0.71 -6.39
C TYR A 143 5.48 2.05 -5.64
N CYS A 144 5.84 2.03 -4.36
CA CYS A 144 5.95 3.23 -3.54
C CYS A 144 6.99 4.20 -4.15
N LYS A 145 8.19 3.72 -4.45
CA LYS A 145 9.27 4.53 -5.01
C LYS A 145 8.90 5.17 -6.34
N TYR A 146 8.22 4.42 -7.21
CA TYR A 146 7.82 4.90 -8.54
C TYR A 146 6.80 6.04 -8.46
N TYR A 147 5.72 5.87 -7.67
CA TYR A 147 4.62 6.83 -7.64
C TYR A 147 4.84 7.99 -6.67
N THR A 148 5.62 7.80 -5.62
CA THR A 148 5.76 8.79 -4.55
C THR A 148 7.17 9.37 -4.40
N GLY A 149 8.19 8.69 -4.93
CA GLY A 149 9.60 8.99 -4.67
C GLY A 149 10.07 8.57 -3.27
N GLU A 150 9.15 8.16 -2.38
CA GLU A 150 9.45 7.75 -1.01
C GLU A 150 9.92 6.29 -0.95
N GLU A 151 10.62 5.93 0.12
CA GLU A 151 11.04 4.56 0.38
C GLU A 151 10.02 3.84 1.26
N TRP A 152 9.47 2.74 0.75
CA TRP A 152 8.55 1.91 1.51
C TRP A 152 9.24 1.32 2.75
N GLY A 153 8.60 1.46 3.91
CA GLY A 153 9.15 1.00 5.19
C GLY A 153 10.16 1.97 5.84
N ASN A 154 10.47 3.11 5.21
CA ASN A 154 11.26 4.13 5.88
C ASN A 154 10.46 4.75 7.02
N MET A 155 10.95 4.57 8.25
CA MET A 155 10.23 4.94 9.48
C MET A 155 9.80 6.40 9.54
N ILE A 156 10.50 7.31 8.85
CA ILE A 156 10.18 8.74 8.87
C ILE A 156 8.82 9.05 8.21
N ASN A 157 8.30 8.14 7.37
CA ASN A 157 7.03 8.29 6.68
C ASN A 157 5.83 7.80 7.52
N TYR A 158 6.09 7.30 8.75
CA TYR A 158 5.06 6.71 9.59
C TYR A 158 5.04 7.36 10.97
N ASN A 159 3.84 7.53 11.52
CA ASN A 159 3.64 8.03 12.87
C ASN A 159 3.89 6.95 13.93
N LEU A 160 3.76 5.67 13.53
CA LEU A 160 3.94 4.52 14.39
C LEU A 160 4.48 3.33 13.58
N THR A 161 5.51 2.65 14.10
CA THR A 161 5.98 1.37 13.57
C THR A 161 5.86 0.30 14.63
N ILE A 162 5.33 -0.88 14.27
CA ILE A 162 5.06 -1.97 15.24
C ILE A 162 5.61 -3.29 14.72
N ASP A 163 6.33 -4.00 15.58
CA ASP A 163 6.75 -5.37 15.33
C ASP A 163 5.65 -6.36 15.75
N SER A 164 4.96 -6.94 14.75
CA SER A 164 3.93 -7.96 14.97
C SER A 164 4.49 -9.36 15.25
N GLY A 165 5.80 -9.52 15.29
CA GLY A 165 6.45 -10.71 15.81
C GLY A 165 6.62 -10.69 17.31
N TYR A 166 6.47 -9.52 17.94
CA TYR A 166 6.64 -9.32 19.39
C TYR A 166 5.30 -9.17 20.12
N PHE A 167 4.33 -8.50 19.51
CA PHE A 167 3.01 -8.25 20.08
C PHE A 167 1.96 -9.13 19.42
N ASP A 168 0.93 -9.52 20.20
CA ASP A 168 -0.23 -10.19 19.62
C ASP A 168 -1.18 -9.21 18.89
N ASP A 169 -2.11 -9.76 18.11
CA ASP A 169 -3.04 -8.97 17.32
C ASP A 169 -3.92 -8.02 18.15
N GLU A 170 -4.27 -8.39 19.39
CA GLU A 170 -5.11 -7.57 20.27
C GLU A 170 -4.32 -6.42 20.89
N GLU A 171 -3.09 -6.70 21.31
CA GLU A 171 -2.15 -5.69 21.81
C GLU A 171 -1.86 -4.65 20.71
N ILE A 172 -1.57 -5.09 19.48
CA ILE A 172 -1.36 -4.20 18.33
C ILE A 172 -2.57 -3.29 18.09
N CYS A 173 -3.77 -3.86 18.11
CA CYS A 173 -5.01 -3.07 17.96
C CYS A 173 -5.14 -2.01 19.05
N ASN A 174 -4.85 -2.36 20.31
CA ASN A 174 -4.97 -1.44 21.43
C ASN A 174 -3.92 -0.32 21.37
N ILE A 175 -2.67 -0.65 21.01
CA ILE A 175 -1.59 0.34 20.80
C ILE A 175 -2.00 1.35 19.72
N ILE A 176 -2.44 0.87 18.56
CA ILE A 176 -2.82 1.75 17.45
C ILE A 176 -3.99 2.65 17.86
N ILE A 177 -5.07 2.08 18.43
CA ILE A 177 -6.24 2.86 18.83
C ILE A 177 -5.88 3.92 19.87
N LYS A 178 -5.05 3.58 20.86
CA LYS A 178 -4.59 4.54 21.87
C LYS A 178 -3.79 5.66 21.21
N SER A 179 -2.84 5.32 20.32
CA SER A 179 -1.99 6.29 19.65
C SER A 179 -2.78 7.26 18.79
N VAL A 180 -3.76 6.77 18.02
CA VAL A 180 -4.66 7.62 17.22
C VAL A 180 -5.43 8.58 18.11
N LYS A 181 -6.06 8.09 19.20
CA LYS A 181 -6.82 8.93 20.13
C LYS A 181 -5.97 10.01 20.79
N GLU A 182 -4.70 9.73 21.09
CA GLU A 182 -3.80 10.76 21.66
C GLU A 182 -3.33 11.76 20.60
N ALA A 183 -3.16 11.32 19.35
CA ALA A 183 -2.83 12.19 18.23
C ALA A 183 -3.97 13.15 17.88
N ASP A 184 -5.24 12.72 18.07
CA ASP A 184 -6.42 13.54 17.79
C ASP A 184 -6.66 14.66 18.81
N LYS A 185 -6.01 14.59 19.97
CA LYS A 185 -6.09 15.64 21.00
C LYS A 185 -5.16 16.82 20.74
N LYS A 186 -4.21 16.66 19.81
CA LYS A 186 -3.22 17.70 19.41
C LYS A 186 -3.71 18.49 18.20
#